data_99cf8148bc0d13deb8be89d78194f69c
#
_entry.id   99cf8148bc0d13deb8be89d78194f69c
#
_cell.length_a   1.000
_cell.length_b   1.000
_cell.length_c   1.000
_cell.angle_alpha   90.00
_cell.angle_beta   90.00
_cell.angle_gamma   90.00
#
_symmetry.space_group_name_H-M   'P 1'
#
loop_
_entity.id
_entity.type
_entity.pdbx_description
1 polymer ?
#
loop_
_entity_poly.entity_id
_entity_poly.type
_entity_poly.pdbx_seq_one_letter_code
_entity_poly.pdbx_strand_id
1 'polypeptide(L)'
;NNFGWFFVLAVNFYLFFALYFAFSKYGRIRLGGRNAVPEFSRGAWFAMLFSAGMGIGILFWSVAEPLFHFTDPPLNNGETVQAAQEAMKTTFLHWGLHAWAIYTLVGLALAFFSFNRNMPLAFRSIFYPMLGEKVYKWPGDVIDVLAVLATLFGLATSLGLGVKQVSAGLNHLFSSPDTLTTRVVLIVAITGAATISVVSGLNQGVKKLSEMNINLGAVLLVFILILGPTVFILDSYAQNLGSYLSGFFDKSFWTESYRQTTWQNQWTIFYWSWWISWSPFVGMFIARISRGRSVQEYVLSVLIVPTLLTFLWITAFGGSALFLELNGTADVISAVKENVATSIYHLFENFPLAEVTNFAAIVLVISFFVTSSDSGSLVVDAFTSGGKLKSPVTQRVFWASMEGAVAAILLIGGGLKAL
;
A
#
# COMPACT_ATOMS: atom_id res chain seq x y z
N ASN A 1 12.28 19.39 -6.90
CA ASN A 1 11.33 18.73 -7.78
C ASN A 1 10.37 19.76 -8.40
N ASN A 2 10.48 20.00 -9.70
CA ASN A 2 9.72 21.03 -10.41
C ASN A 2 8.25 20.62 -10.68
N PHE A 3 7.86 19.39 -10.39
CA PHE A 3 6.55 18.82 -10.72
C PHE A 3 5.69 18.44 -9.50
N GLY A 4 6.08 18.79 -8.26
CA GLY A 4 5.31 18.47 -7.06
C GLY A 4 3.86 18.97 -7.13
N TRP A 5 3.66 20.18 -7.61
CA TRP A 5 2.33 20.78 -7.82
C TRP A 5 1.43 19.94 -8.75
N PHE A 6 2.03 19.32 -9.78
CA PHE A 6 1.28 18.47 -10.71
C PHE A 6 0.74 17.21 -10.02
N PHE A 7 1.58 16.54 -9.20
CA PHE A 7 1.13 15.39 -8.42
C PHE A 7 -0.01 15.76 -7.46
N VAL A 8 0.13 16.87 -6.75
CA VAL A 8 -0.91 17.37 -5.83
C VAL A 8 -2.23 17.59 -6.57
N LEU A 9 -2.22 18.30 -7.71
CA LEU A 9 -3.42 18.54 -8.49
C LEU A 9 -4.00 17.25 -9.11
N ALA A 10 -3.14 16.37 -9.63
CA ALA A 10 -3.58 15.13 -10.25
C ALA A 10 -4.27 14.20 -9.24
N VAL A 11 -3.70 14.03 -8.05
CA VAL A 11 -4.26 13.11 -7.04
C VAL A 11 -5.57 13.69 -6.45
N ASN A 12 -5.66 15.00 -6.25
CA ASN A 12 -6.93 15.64 -5.90
C ASN A 12 -7.98 15.47 -7.00
N PHE A 13 -7.59 15.66 -8.27
CA PHE A 13 -8.46 15.40 -9.40
C PHE A 13 -8.98 13.97 -9.41
N TYR A 14 -8.13 12.98 -9.14
CA TYR A 14 -8.56 11.58 -9.07
C TYR A 14 -9.63 11.36 -8.01
N LEU A 15 -9.47 11.94 -6.83
CA LEU A 15 -10.46 11.81 -5.76
C LEU A 15 -11.80 12.44 -6.14
N PHE A 16 -11.81 13.69 -6.59
CA PHE A 16 -13.05 14.36 -6.97
C PHE A 16 -13.72 13.70 -8.17
N PHE A 17 -12.94 13.20 -9.11
CA PHE A 17 -13.46 12.51 -10.28
C PHE A 17 -14.05 11.14 -9.92
N ALA A 18 -13.47 10.40 -8.99
CA ALA A 18 -14.06 9.18 -8.44
C ALA A 18 -15.41 9.46 -7.76
N LEU A 19 -15.48 10.50 -6.92
CA LEU A 19 -16.72 10.93 -6.27
C LEU A 19 -17.78 11.39 -7.29
N TYR A 20 -17.37 12.09 -8.33
CA TYR A 20 -18.28 12.45 -9.43
C TYR A 20 -18.91 11.20 -10.05
N PHE A 21 -18.15 10.14 -10.32
CA PHE A 21 -18.73 8.90 -10.83
C PHE A 21 -19.70 8.27 -9.85
N ALA A 22 -19.41 8.27 -8.55
CA ALA A 22 -20.28 7.70 -7.53
C ALA A 22 -21.62 8.40 -7.44
N PHE A 23 -21.64 9.74 -7.49
CA PHE A 23 -22.84 10.54 -7.25
C PHE A 23 -23.56 11.02 -8.52
N SER A 24 -23.00 10.78 -9.71
CA SER A 24 -23.64 11.08 -10.98
C SER A 24 -24.55 9.96 -11.46
N LYS A 25 -25.18 10.17 -12.63
CA LYS A 25 -25.96 9.13 -13.32
C LYS A 25 -25.14 7.84 -13.60
N TYR A 26 -23.84 7.94 -13.68
CA TYR A 26 -22.93 6.81 -13.91
C TYR A 26 -22.80 5.89 -12.69
N GLY A 27 -23.08 6.37 -11.49
CA GLY A 27 -23.07 5.56 -10.27
C GLY A 27 -23.99 4.33 -10.30
N ARG A 28 -25.06 4.39 -11.12
CA ARG A 28 -26.00 3.29 -11.31
C ARG A 28 -25.53 2.21 -12.28
N ILE A 29 -24.46 2.45 -13.03
CA ILE A 29 -23.90 1.45 -13.95
C ILE A 29 -23.39 0.26 -13.12
N ARG A 30 -23.74 -0.95 -13.53
CA ARG A 30 -23.28 -2.19 -12.91
C ARG A 30 -22.11 -2.74 -13.72
N LEU A 31 -21.01 -3.06 -13.02
CA LEU A 31 -19.82 -3.66 -13.63
C LEU A 31 -20.13 -5.08 -14.10
N GLY A 32 -20.03 -5.31 -15.39
CA GLY A 32 -20.43 -6.55 -16.06
C GLY A 32 -21.85 -6.55 -16.67
N GLY A 33 -22.51 -5.37 -16.71
CA GLY A 33 -23.82 -5.20 -17.35
C GLY A 33 -25.00 -5.32 -16.37
N ARG A 34 -26.20 -5.02 -16.86
CA ARG A 34 -27.42 -4.89 -16.03
C ARG A 34 -27.75 -6.13 -15.20
N ASN A 35 -27.48 -7.31 -15.72
CA ASN A 35 -27.81 -8.60 -15.11
C ASN A 35 -26.65 -9.22 -14.34
N ALA A 36 -25.49 -8.54 -14.25
CA ALA A 36 -24.34 -9.07 -13.53
C ALA A 36 -24.65 -9.17 -12.02
N VAL A 37 -24.32 -10.31 -11.44
CA VAL A 37 -24.48 -10.58 -10.01
C VAL A 37 -23.09 -10.52 -9.36
N PRO A 38 -22.97 -9.95 -8.16
CA PRO A 38 -21.71 -9.97 -7.42
C PRO A 38 -21.20 -11.40 -7.18
N GLU A 39 -19.93 -11.65 -7.50
CA GLU A 39 -19.28 -12.95 -7.30
C GLU A 39 -19.02 -13.26 -5.82
N PHE A 40 -18.88 -12.21 -5.01
CA PHE A 40 -18.55 -12.30 -3.59
C PHE A 40 -19.63 -11.64 -2.74
N SER A 41 -19.89 -12.17 -1.54
CA SER A 41 -20.71 -11.49 -0.54
C SER A 41 -20.09 -10.13 -0.17
N ARG A 42 -20.86 -9.20 0.41
CA ARG A 42 -20.31 -7.89 0.83
C ARG A 42 -19.19 -8.02 1.84
N GLY A 43 -19.36 -8.90 2.85
CA GLY A 43 -18.33 -9.11 3.87
C GLY A 43 -17.03 -9.66 3.29
N ALA A 44 -17.10 -10.68 2.41
CA ALA A 44 -15.92 -11.22 1.74
C ALA A 44 -15.24 -10.18 0.84
N TRP A 45 -16.03 -9.37 0.13
CA TRP A 45 -15.49 -8.31 -0.72
C TRP A 45 -14.78 -7.23 0.11
N PHE A 46 -15.36 -6.79 1.24
CA PHE A 46 -14.73 -5.82 2.14
C PHE A 46 -13.44 -6.38 2.76
N ALA A 47 -13.42 -7.66 3.14
CA ALA A 47 -12.19 -8.30 3.61
C ALA A 47 -11.09 -8.33 2.54
N MET A 48 -11.45 -8.59 1.28
CA MET A 48 -10.51 -8.54 0.16
C MET A 48 -10.03 -7.11 -0.14
N LEU A 49 -10.90 -6.08 -0.04
CA LEU A 49 -10.50 -4.68 -0.16
C LEU A 49 -9.51 -4.28 0.96
N PHE A 50 -9.78 -4.70 2.18
CA PHE A 50 -8.86 -4.50 3.29
C PHE A 50 -7.52 -5.18 3.05
N SER A 51 -7.53 -6.44 2.62
CA SER A 51 -6.31 -7.19 2.30
C SER A 51 -5.46 -6.50 1.21
N ALA A 52 -6.09 -5.79 0.27
CA ALA A 52 -5.38 -5.02 -0.74
C ALA A 52 -4.63 -3.80 -0.15
N GLY A 53 -5.12 -3.27 0.97
CA GLY A 53 -4.47 -2.16 1.68
C GLY A 53 -3.44 -2.58 2.71
N MET A 54 -3.51 -3.83 3.15
CA MET A 54 -2.55 -4.38 4.11
C MET A 54 -1.36 -4.96 3.36
N GLY A 55 -0.20 -4.47 3.68
CA GLY A 55 1.02 -4.91 3.03
C GLY A 55 2.26 -4.48 3.82
N ILE A 56 3.42 -4.70 3.24
CA ILE A 56 4.72 -4.36 3.83
C ILE A 56 4.79 -2.87 4.21
N GLY A 57 4.28 -2.00 3.34
CA GLY A 57 4.37 -0.55 3.54
C GLY A 57 3.73 -0.08 4.85
N ILE A 58 2.55 -0.57 5.19
CA ILE A 58 1.86 -0.15 6.42
C ILE A 58 2.59 -0.67 7.67
N LEU A 59 3.16 -1.89 7.62
CA LEU A 59 3.96 -2.41 8.73
C LEU A 59 5.26 -1.61 8.93
N PHE A 60 5.84 -1.13 7.84
CA PHE A 60 7.07 -0.35 7.87
C PHE A 60 6.84 1.08 8.39
N TRP A 61 5.79 1.74 7.91
CA TRP A 61 5.57 3.17 8.11
C TRP A 61 4.58 3.52 9.22
N SER A 62 3.73 2.57 9.68
CA SER A 62 2.67 2.90 10.65
C SER A 62 3.17 3.47 11.99
N VAL A 63 4.39 3.16 12.38
CA VAL A 63 5.06 3.70 13.57
C VAL A 63 6.02 4.83 13.17
N ALA A 64 6.85 4.58 12.16
CA ALA A 64 7.92 5.48 11.79
C ALA A 64 7.43 6.83 11.27
N GLU A 65 6.43 6.84 10.36
CA GLU A 65 5.96 8.08 9.74
C GLU A 65 5.36 9.06 10.74
N PRO A 66 4.42 8.66 11.66
CA PRO A 66 3.94 9.55 12.69
C PRO A 66 5.06 10.13 13.56
N LEU A 67 6.09 9.33 13.91
CA LEU A 67 7.22 9.81 14.71
C LEU A 67 8.10 10.78 13.94
N PHE A 68 8.38 10.56 12.66
CA PHE A 68 9.11 11.53 11.84
C PHE A 68 8.36 12.86 11.71
N HIS A 69 7.06 12.82 11.47
CA HIS A 69 6.25 14.04 11.41
C HIS A 69 6.09 14.71 12.78
N PHE A 70 6.18 13.97 13.86
CA PHE A 70 6.21 14.52 15.21
C PHE A 70 7.50 15.25 15.52
N THR A 71 8.65 14.70 15.10
CA THR A 71 9.97 15.31 15.37
C THR A 71 10.32 16.43 14.39
N ASP A 72 9.90 16.31 13.12
CA ASP A 72 10.21 17.29 12.06
C ASP A 72 8.95 17.65 11.25
N PRO A 73 7.96 18.31 11.87
CA PRO A 73 6.76 18.74 11.17
C PRO A 73 7.06 19.92 10.24
N PRO A 74 6.39 19.99 9.06
CA PRO A 74 6.70 21.03 8.08
C PRO A 74 6.28 22.46 8.51
N LEU A 75 5.35 22.60 9.45
CA LEU A 75 4.72 23.89 9.76
C LEU A 75 4.89 24.36 11.21
N ASN A 76 5.18 23.45 12.14
CA ASN A 76 5.19 23.71 13.58
C ASN A 76 6.54 23.30 14.20
N ASN A 77 6.73 23.63 15.48
CA ASN A 77 7.83 23.06 16.26
C ASN A 77 7.56 21.58 16.53
N GLY A 78 8.60 20.77 16.38
CA GLY A 78 8.54 19.34 16.67
C GLY A 78 8.38 19.04 18.16
N GLU A 79 8.07 17.79 18.46
CA GLU A 79 8.01 17.20 19.80
C GLU A 79 7.01 17.90 20.75
N THR A 80 5.92 18.41 20.18
CA THR A 80 4.81 19.05 20.90
C THR A 80 3.50 18.27 20.71
N VAL A 81 2.52 18.47 21.58
CA VAL A 81 1.17 17.91 21.40
C VAL A 81 0.57 18.30 20.05
N GLN A 82 0.79 19.56 19.63
CA GLN A 82 0.33 20.02 18.33
C GLN A 82 1.06 19.30 17.18
N ALA A 83 2.35 19.05 17.31
CA ALA A 83 3.10 18.26 16.33
C ALA A 83 2.57 16.82 16.22
N ALA A 84 2.20 16.19 17.34
CA ALA A 84 1.62 14.85 17.32
C ALA A 84 0.27 14.81 16.57
N GLN A 85 -0.59 15.80 16.78
CA GLN A 85 -1.88 15.92 16.07
C GLN A 85 -1.67 16.15 14.57
N GLU A 86 -0.74 17.02 14.20
CA GLU A 86 -0.39 17.28 12.80
C GLU A 86 0.29 16.08 12.13
N ALA A 87 1.10 15.33 12.88
CA ALA A 87 1.72 14.10 12.41
C ALA A 87 0.67 13.07 12.00
N MET A 88 -0.32 12.82 12.86
CA MET A 88 -1.41 11.89 12.56
C MET A 88 -2.27 12.35 11.39
N LYS A 89 -2.60 13.66 11.32
CA LYS A 89 -3.35 14.26 10.21
C LYS A 89 -2.61 14.08 8.87
N THR A 90 -1.31 14.29 8.86
CA THR A 90 -0.45 14.16 7.68
C THR A 90 -0.32 12.70 7.25
N THR A 91 -0.10 11.79 8.19
CA THR A 91 -0.07 10.35 7.91
C THR A 91 -1.41 9.87 7.35
N PHE A 92 -2.53 10.36 7.87
CA PHE A 92 -3.87 10.05 7.33
C PHE A 92 -4.06 10.57 5.90
N LEU A 93 -3.48 11.73 5.55
CA LEU A 93 -3.47 12.21 4.17
C LEU A 93 -2.77 11.22 3.24
N HIS A 94 -1.60 10.75 3.62
CA HIS A 94 -0.76 9.88 2.80
C HIS A 94 -1.37 8.47 2.57
N TRP A 95 -2.11 7.94 3.57
CA TRP A 95 -2.64 6.58 3.58
C TRP A 95 -4.17 6.51 3.39
N GLY A 96 -4.84 7.65 3.28
CA GLY A 96 -6.29 7.75 3.26
C GLY A 96 -6.90 7.88 1.86
N LEU A 97 -7.92 8.74 1.76
CA LEU A 97 -8.78 8.86 0.57
C LEU A 97 -8.00 9.12 -0.72
N HIS A 98 -6.90 9.86 -0.67
CA HIS A 98 -6.09 10.19 -1.85
C HIS A 98 -5.40 8.96 -2.45
N ALA A 99 -4.77 8.14 -1.61
CA ALA A 99 -4.16 6.88 -2.02
C ALA A 99 -5.21 5.96 -2.67
N TRP A 100 -6.35 5.80 -1.99
CA TRP A 100 -7.42 4.92 -2.47
C TRP A 100 -8.14 5.47 -3.70
N ALA A 101 -8.15 6.78 -3.93
CA ALA A 101 -8.69 7.38 -5.14
C ALA A 101 -7.90 7.00 -6.40
N ILE A 102 -6.58 6.92 -6.30
CA ILE A 102 -5.71 6.46 -7.40
C ILE A 102 -6.12 5.04 -7.79
N TYR A 103 -6.22 4.13 -6.82
CA TYR A 103 -6.60 2.73 -7.05
C TYR A 103 -8.05 2.59 -7.53
N THR A 104 -8.95 3.41 -6.98
CA THR A 104 -10.38 3.43 -7.37
C THR A 104 -10.54 3.72 -8.85
N LEU A 105 -9.89 4.76 -9.37
CA LEU A 105 -10.04 5.12 -10.79
C LEU A 105 -9.43 4.11 -11.73
N VAL A 106 -8.21 3.65 -11.43
CA VAL A 106 -7.55 2.62 -12.25
C VAL A 106 -8.37 1.33 -12.26
N GLY A 107 -8.81 0.86 -11.09
CA GLY A 107 -9.60 -0.36 -11.01
C GLY A 107 -11.00 -0.20 -11.64
N LEU A 108 -11.65 0.97 -11.49
CA LEU A 108 -12.93 1.26 -12.14
C LEU A 108 -12.80 1.22 -13.66
N ALA A 109 -11.77 1.85 -14.21
CA ALA A 109 -11.52 1.87 -15.64
C ALA A 109 -11.26 0.45 -16.17
N LEU A 110 -10.37 -0.31 -15.53
CA LEU A 110 -10.10 -1.71 -15.89
C LEU A 110 -11.37 -2.56 -15.84
N ALA A 111 -12.15 -2.47 -14.75
CA ALA A 111 -13.41 -3.21 -14.60
C ALA A 111 -14.43 -2.84 -15.66
N PHE A 112 -14.61 -1.55 -15.94
CA PHE A 112 -15.57 -1.07 -16.93
C PHE A 112 -15.22 -1.54 -18.35
N PHE A 113 -13.98 -1.33 -18.79
CA PHE A 113 -13.59 -1.73 -20.14
C PHE A 113 -13.56 -3.24 -20.29
N SER A 114 -13.11 -3.98 -19.29
CA SER A 114 -13.08 -5.43 -19.35
C SER A 114 -14.50 -6.05 -19.27
N PHE A 115 -15.29 -5.66 -18.28
CA PHE A 115 -16.56 -6.35 -18.02
C PHE A 115 -17.74 -5.79 -18.79
N ASN A 116 -17.78 -4.47 -19.09
CA ASN A 116 -18.89 -3.85 -19.79
C ASN A 116 -18.64 -3.68 -21.29
N ARG A 117 -17.37 -3.68 -21.72
CA ARG A 117 -16.97 -3.54 -23.12
C ARG A 117 -16.35 -4.80 -23.72
N ASN A 118 -16.22 -5.88 -22.91
CA ASN A 118 -15.62 -7.16 -23.31
C ASN A 118 -14.20 -7.00 -23.88
N MET A 119 -13.43 -6.03 -23.38
CA MET A 119 -12.05 -5.82 -23.77
C MET A 119 -11.10 -6.65 -22.90
N PRO A 120 -9.85 -6.89 -23.33
CA PRO A 120 -8.84 -7.53 -22.49
C PRO A 120 -8.67 -6.83 -21.15
N LEU A 121 -8.41 -7.58 -20.08
CA LEU A 121 -8.07 -7.00 -18.77
C LEU A 121 -6.60 -6.55 -18.78
N ALA A 122 -6.34 -5.47 -19.52
CA ALA A 122 -5.02 -4.87 -19.72
C ALA A 122 -5.13 -3.35 -19.77
N PHE A 123 -4.05 -2.65 -19.46
CA PHE A 123 -4.05 -1.19 -19.38
C PHE A 123 -4.39 -0.52 -20.72
N ARG A 124 -3.94 -1.10 -21.83
CA ARG A 124 -4.26 -0.63 -23.18
C ARG A 124 -5.76 -0.44 -23.42
N SER A 125 -6.60 -1.28 -22.81
CA SER A 125 -8.06 -1.24 -22.98
C SER A 125 -8.69 0.05 -22.46
N ILE A 126 -8.11 0.67 -21.45
CA ILE A 126 -8.58 1.95 -20.88
C ILE A 126 -8.49 3.07 -21.93
N PHE A 127 -7.51 3.01 -22.83
CA PHE A 127 -7.23 4.03 -23.84
C PHE A 127 -7.98 3.82 -25.17
N TYR A 128 -8.83 2.79 -25.25
CA TYR A 128 -9.60 2.51 -26.46
C TYR A 128 -10.44 3.72 -26.97
N PRO A 129 -11.11 4.52 -26.10
CA PRO A 129 -11.86 5.68 -26.56
C PRO A 129 -11.01 6.74 -27.25
N MET A 130 -9.71 6.81 -26.94
CA MET A 130 -8.77 7.79 -27.50
C MET A 130 -8.03 7.25 -28.72
N LEU A 131 -7.67 5.97 -28.72
CA LEU A 131 -6.80 5.35 -29.70
C LEU A 131 -7.54 4.41 -30.69
N GLY A 132 -8.79 4.02 -30.38
CA GLY A 132 -9.54 3.05 -31.17
C GLY A 132 -8.76 1.74 -31.33
N GLU A 133 -8.79 1.16 -32.56
CA GLU A 133 -8.09 -0.08 -32.88
C GLU A 133 -6.55 -0.01 -32.75
N LYS A 134 -5.98 1.19 -32.58
CA LYS A 134 -4.55 1.36 -32.36
C LYS A 134 -4.09 0.77 -31.02
N VAL A 135 -4.99 0.55 -30.06
CA VAL A 135 -4.66 -0.13 -28.79
C VAL A 135 -4.17 -1.58 -29.00
N TYR A 136 -4.49 -2.20 -30.13
CA TYR A 136 -4.03 -3.54 -30.49
C TYR A 136 -2.72 -3.55 -31.28
N LYS A 137 -2.09 -2.37 -31.44
CA LYS A 137 -0.83 -2.15 -32.15
C LYS A 137 0.20 -1.56 -31.17
N TRP A 138 1.36 -1.15 -31.69
CA TRP A 138 2.47 -0.61 -30.90
C TRP A 138 2.09 0.47 -29.84
N PRO A 139 1.08 1.39 -30.06
CA PRO A 139 0.74 2.34 -29.00
C PRO A 139 0.16 1.64 -27.74
N GLY A 140 -0.63 0.59 -27.95
CA GLY A 140 -1.13 -0.24 -26.84
C GLY A 140 0.01 -1.02 -26.16
N ASP A 141 1.00 -1.50 -26.92
CA ASP A 141 2.15 -2.19 -26.33
C ASP A 141 2.96 -1.24 -25.44
N VAL A 142 3.15 0.02 -25.86
CA VAL A 142 3.81 1.03 -25.02
C VAL A 142 3.05 1.28 -23.73
N ILE A 143 1.72 1.37 -23.77
CA ILE A 143 0.89 1.56 -22.57
C ILE A 143 1.05 0.38 -21.60
N ASP A 144 0.98 -0.85 -22.08
CA ASP A 144 1.14 -2.03 -21.23
C ASP A 144 2.56 -2.15 -20.68
N VAL A 145 3.60 -1.82 -21.46
CA VAL A 145 4.99 -1.78 -21.00
C VAL A 145 5.15 -0.76 -19.87
N LEU A 146 4.58 0.44 -19.99
CA LEU A 146 4.61 1.44 -18.92
C LEU A 146 3.90 0.95 -17.66
N ALA A 147 2.76 0.26 -17.79
CA ALA A 147 2.05 -0.34 -16.65
C ALA A 147 2.88 -1.46 -15.99
N VAL A 148 3.58 -2.28 -16.76
CA VAL A 148 4.50 -3.32 -16.27
C VAL A 148 5.67 -2.68 -15.51
N LEU A 149 6.32 -1.67 -16.09
CA LEU A 149 7.43 -0.96 -15.43
C LEU A 149 6.97 -0.32 -14.12
N ALA A 150 5.84 0.39 -14.13
CA ALA A 150 5.25 0.97 -12.92
C ALA A 150 5.03 -0.11 -11.84
N THR A 151 4.41 -1.22 -12.20
CA THR A 151 4.17 -2.35 -11.28
C THR A 151 5.47 -2.92 -10.71
N LEU A 152 6.48 -3.16 -11.57
CA LEU A 152 7.77 -3.70 -11.14
C LEU A 152 8.49 -2.77 -10.15
N PHE A 153 8.54 -1.46 -10.44
CA PHE A 153 9.17 -0.50 -9.52
C PHE A 153 8.37 -0.33 -8.23
N GLY A 154 7.04 -0.29 -8.31
CA GLY A 154 6.19 -0.23 -7.12
C GLY A 154 6.36 -1.45 -6.21
N LEU A 155 6.40 -2.66 -6.78
CA LEU A 155 6.69 -3.89 -6.04
C LEU A 155 8.11 -3.89 -5.47
N ALA A 156 9.11 -3.54 -6.27
CA ALA A 156 10.50 -3.51 -5.83
C ALA A 156 10.72 -2.58 -4.63
N THR A 157 10.04 -1.41 -4.61
CA THR A 157 10.04 -0.51 -3.44
C THR A 157 9.53 -1.23 -2.19
N SER A 158 8.38 -1.88 -2.29
CA SER A 158 7.79 -2.59 -1.14
C SER A 158 8.62 -3.78 -0.70
N LEU A 159 9.14 -4.57 -1.66
CA LEU A 159 10.02 -5.70 -1.36
C LEU A 159 11.33 -5.25 -0.70
N GLY A 160 11.90 -4.13 -1.15
CA GLY A 160 13.09 -3.52 -0.55
C GLY A 160 12.86 -3.05 0.89
N LEU A 161 11.70 -2.43 1.18
CA LEU A 161 11.29 -2.07 2.54
C LEU A 161 11.11 -3.32 3.42
N GLY A 162 10.41 -4.33 2.89
CA GLY A 162 10.15 -5.58 3.62
C GLY A 162 11.42 -6.31 4.01
N VAL A 163 12.37 -6.44 3.09
CA VAL A 163 13.66 -7.09 3.38
C VAL A 163 14.47 -6.32 4.42
N LYS A 164 14.48 -5.00 4.36
CA LYS A 164 15.12 -4.18 5.40
C LYS A 164 14.46 -4.45 6.76
N GLN A 165 13.15 -4.48 6.81
CA GLN A 165 12.40 -4.72 8.04
C GLN A 165 12.65 -6.15 8.58
N VAL A 166 12.62 -7.17 7.73
CA VAL A 166 12.94 -8.55 8.13
C VAL A 166 14.38 -8.65 8.65
N SER A 167 15.36 -8.10 7.92
CA SER A 167 16.77 -8.11 8.33
C SER A 167 16.99 -7.42 9.68
N ALA A 168 16.37 -6.23 9.86
CA ALA A 168 16.41 -5.51 11.12
C ALA A 168 15.73 -6.27 12.27
N GLY A 169 14.58 -6.92 12.00
CA GLY A 169 13.89 -7.76 12.99
C GLY A 169 14.68 -8.99 13.40
N LEU A 170 15.34 -9.67 12.44
CA LEU A 170 16.21 -10.79 12.75
C LEU A 170 17.46 -10.35 13.54
N ASN A 171 18.01 -9.17 13.24
CA ASN A 171 19.08 -8.58 14.05
C ASN A 171 18.59 -8.30 15.48
N HIS A 172 17.42 -7.68 15.60
CA HIS A 172 16.81 -7.30 16.87
C HIS A 172 16.51 -8.51 17.80
N LEU A 173 15.97 -9.59 17.25
CA LEU A 173 15.61 -10.78 18.06
C LEU A 173 16.75 -11.78 18.23
N PHE A 174 17.60 -11.95 17.21
CA PHE A 174 18.56 -13.05 17.14
C PHE A 174 20.01 -12.57 16.99
N SER A 175 20.27 -11.25 17.06
CA SER A 175 21.57 -10.64 16.84
C SER A 175 22.23 -11.04 15.50
N SER A 176 21.41 -11.37 14.50
CA SER A 176 21.91 -11.71 13.16
C SER A 176 22.49 -10.46 12.48
N PRO A 177 23.55 -10.57 11.66
CA PRO A 177 24.11 -9.39 11.00
C PRO A 177 23.12 -8.70 10.07
N ASP A 178 22.83 -7.41 10.24
CA ASP A 178 22.02 -6.60 9.32
C ASP A 178 22.92 -5.94 8.27
N THR A 179 23.39 -6.75 7.31
CA THR A 179 24.29 -6.33 6.23
C THR A 179 23.60 -6.35 4.87
N LEU A 180 24.20 -5.69 3.87
CA LEU A 180 23.73 -5.77 2.49
C LEU A 180 23.68 -7.24 2.01
N THR A 181 24.67 -8.05 2.35
CA THR A 181 24.71 -9.47 2.00
C THR A 181 23.53 -10.23 2.61
N THR A 182 23.24 -10.04 3.90
CA THR A 182 22.08 -10.64 4.57
C THR A 182 20.76 -10.26 3.85
N ARG A 183 20.60 -8.98 3.52
CA ARG A 183 19.41 -8.49 2.82
C ARG A 183 19.26 -9.08 1.42
N VAL A 184 20.34 -9.21 0.66
CA VAL A 184 20.34 -9.87 -0.66
C VAL A 184 19.99 -11.36 -0.54
N VAL A 185 20.58 -12.07 0.43
CA VAL A 185 20.23 -13.48 0.71
C VAL A 185 18.75 -13.63 1.05
N LEU A 186 18.20 -12.74 1.88
CA LEU A 186 16.77 -12.73 2.21
C LEU A 186 15.90 -12.49 0.96
N ILE A 187 16.26 -11.53 0.08
CA ILE A 187 15.52 -11.32 -1.18
C ILE A 187 15.52 -12.63 -1.99
N VAL A 188 16.66 -13.26 -2.18
CA VAL A 188 16.77 -14.49 -2.97
C VAL A 188 15.93 -15.61 -2.36
N ALA A 189 16.02 -15.80 -1.03
CA ALA A 189 15.28 -16.84 -0.33
C ALA A 189 13.76 -16.62 -0.42
N ILE A 190 13.28 -15.39 -0.16
CA ILE A 190 11.85 -15.09 -0.15
C ILE A 190 11.29 -15.08 -1.59
N THR A 191 12.05 -14.56 -2.57
CA THR A 191 11.69 -14.63 -4.00
C THR A 191 11.64 -16.10 -4.48
N GLY A 192 12.56 -16.92 -4.01
CA GLY A 192 12.53 -18.38 -4.26
C GLY A 192 11.24 -19.02 -3.72
N ALA A 193 10.85 -18.69 -2.49
CA ALA A 193 9.60 -19.16 -1.90
C ALA A 193 8.36 -18.66 -2.68
N ALA A 194 8.34 -17.38 -3.09
CA ALA A 194 7.28 -16.82 -3.94
C ALA A 194 7.21 -17.53 -5.30
N THR A 195 8.36 -17.81 -5.93
CA THR A 195 8.43 -18.54 -7.21
C THR A 195 7.91 -19.97 -7.07
N ILE A 196 8.24 -20.67 -6.01
CA ILE A 196 7.67 -22.00 -5.71
C ILE A 196 6.15 -21.92 -5.54
N SER A 197 5.65 -20.89 -4.86
CA SER A 197 4.20 -20.64 -4.72
C SER A 197 3.52 -20.46 -6.08
N VAL A 198 4.12 -19.66 -6.96
CA VAL A 198 3.62 -19.41 -8.34
C VAL A 198 3.58 -20.71 -9.18
N VAL A 199 4.57 -21.58 -9.03
CA VAL A 199 4.67 -22.84 -9.79
C VAL A 199 3.70 -23.90 -9.29
N SER A 200 3.58 -24.04 -7.96
CA SER A 200 2.78 -25.09 -7.32
C SER A 200 1.27 -24.94 -7.52
N GLY A 201 0.82 -23.85 -8.13
CA GLY A 201 -0.57 -23.61 -8.48
C GLY A 201 -1.35 -22.85 -7.42
N LEU A 202 -1.80 -21.72 -7.83
CA LEU A 202 -2.39 -20.58 -7.12
C LEU A 202 -3.49 -20.84 -6.10
N ASN A 203 -4.17 -22.00 -6.15
CA ASN A 203 -5.45 -22.11 -5.44
C ASN A 203 -5.34 -22.51 -3.96
N GLN A 204 -4.24 -23.04 -3.49
CA GLN A 204 -4.11 -23.47 -2.11
C GLN A 204 -3.03 -22.74 -1.31
N GLY A 205 -1.86 -22.46 -1.88
CA GLY A 205 -0.75 -21.82 -1.17
C GLY A 205 -0.99 -20.35 -0.89
N VAL A 206 -1.25 -19.57 -1.95
CA VAL A 206 -1.49 -18.12 -1.86
C VAL A 206 -2.72 -17.80 -1.00
N LYS A 207 -3.80 -18.56 -1.18
CA LYS A 207 -5.02 -18.37 -0.38
C LYS A 207 -4.74 -18.56 1.10
N LYS A 208 -4.04 -19.63 1.49
CA LYS A 208 -3.69 -19.91 2.89
C LYS A 208 -2.75 -18.85 3.47
N LEU A 209 -1.75 -18.39 2.71
CA LEU A 209 -0.86 -17.33 3.14
C LEU A 209 -1.61 -15.99 3.29
N SER A 210 -2.51 -15.66 2.36
CA SER A 210 -3.32 -14.45 2.46
C SER A 210 -4.28 -14.49 3.66
N GLU A 211 -4.91 -15.64 3.93
CA GLU A 211 -5.74 -15.83 5.13
C GLU A 211 -4.89 -15.71 6.40
N MET A 212 -3.69 -16.28 6.42
CA MET A 212 -2.74 -16.14 7.53
C MET A 212 -2.36 -14.68 7.75
N ASN A 213 -2.06 -13.93 6.68
CA ASN A 213 -1.72 -12.52 6.75
C ASN A 213 -2.83 -11.68 7.39
N ILE A 214 -4.06 -11.88 6.94
CA ILE A 214 -5.22 -11.17 7.50
C ILE A 214 -5.40 -11.52 8.98
N ASN A 215 -5.34 -12.81 9.32
CA ASN A 215 -5.53 -13.26 10.68
C ASN A 215 -4.42 -12.77 11.61
N LEU A 216 -3.15 -12.88 11.19
CA LEU A 216 -2.01 -12.43 11.98
C LEU A 216 -2.01 -10.90 12.14
N GLY A 217 -2.32 -10.16 11.07
CA GLY A 217 -2.50 -8.71 11.13
C GLY A 217 -3.63 -8.31 12.09
N ALA A 218 -4.78 -9.01 12.03
CA ALA A 218 -5.89 -8.76 12.94
C ALA A 218 -5.51 -9.09 14.40
N VAL A 219 -4.76 -10.16 14.64
CA VAL A 219 -4.28 -10.52 15.98
C VAL A 219 -3.34 -9.43 16.52
N LEU A 220 -2.39 -8.92 15.73
CA LEU A 220 -1.50 -7.84 16.14
C LEU A 220 -2.27 -6.54 16.42
N LEU A 221 -3.27 -6.21 15.59
CA LEU A 221 -4.13 -5.05 15.83
C LEU A 221 -4.93 -5.18 17.11
N VAL A 222 -5.58 -6.33 17.33
CA VAL A 222 -6.33 -6.60 18.56
C VAL A 222 -5.42 -6.61 19.79
N PHE A 223 -4.20 -7.16 19.65
CA PHE A 223 -3.19 -7.14 20.70
C PHE A 223 -2.90 -5.71 21.17
N ILE A 224 -2.56 -4.80 20.24
CA ILE A 224 -2.25 -3.41 20.59
C ILE A 224 -3.49 -2.66 21.11
N LEU A 225 -4.68 -2.97 20.59
CA LEU A 225 -5.94 -2.38 21.08
C LEU A 225 -6.28 -2.79 22.52
N ILE A 226 -5.90 -3.98 22.97
CA ILE A 226 -6.21 -4.49 24.31
C ILE A 226 -5.08 -4.20 25.31
N LEU A 227 -3.84 -4.42 24.91
CA LEU A 227 -2.67 -4.33 25.80
C LEU A 227 -1.89 -3.02 25.67
N GLY A 228 -2.20 -2.21 24.67
CA GLY A 228 -1.70 -0.86 24.51
C GLY A 228 -2.53 0.17 25.27
N PRO A 229 -2.34 1.46 25.01
CA PRO A 229 -3.10 2.53 25.64
C PRO A 229 -4.52 2.63 25.05
N THR A 230 -5.37 1.63 25.33
CA THR A 230 -6.70 1.41 24.72
C THR A 230 -7.56 2.67 24.67
N VAL A 231 -7.70 3.36 25.81
CA VAL A 231 -8.56 4.55 25.92
C VAL A 231 -8.01 5.66 25.00
N PHE A 232 -6.70 5.89 25.05
CA PHE A 232 -6.04 6.87 24.15
C PHE A 232 -6.23 6.50 22.69
N ILE A 233 -6.10 5.23 22.30
CA ILE A 233 -6.29 4.79 20.91
C ILE A 233 -7.70 5.11 20.44
N LEU A 234 -8.73 4.82 21.24
CA LEU A 234 -10.13 5.05 20.87
C LEU A 234 -10.44 6.55 20.79
N ASP A 235 -10.02 7.33 21.78
CA ASP A 235 -10.19 8.78 21.81
C ASP A 235 -9.45 9.46 20.66
N SER A 236 -8.18 9.08 20.45
CA SER A 236 -7.36 9.66 19.38
C SER A 236 -7.85 9.24 18.01
N TYR A 237 -8.41 8.05 17.82
CA TYR A 237 -9.02 7.66 16.55
C TYR A 237 -10.17 8.61 16.16
N ALA A 238 -11.07 8.90 17.10
CA ALA A 238 -12.17 9.83 16.86
C ALA A 238 -11.64 11.26 16.60
N GLN A 239 -10.68 11.73 17.40
CA GLN A 239 -10.08 13.05 17.23
C GLN A 239 -9.32 13.17 15.91
N ASN A 240 -8.54 12.17 15.52
CA ASN A 240 -7.76 12.16 14.29
C ASN A 240 -8.66 12.16 13.05
N LEU A 241 -9.80 11.43 13.08
CA LEU A 241 -10.79 11.50 12.01
C LEU A 241 -11.36 12.91 11.86
N GLY A 242 -11.75 13.55 12.96
CA GLY A 242 -12.24 14.94 12.96
C GLY A 242 -11.17 15.92 12.44
N SER A 243 -9.94 15.77 12.89
CA SER A 243 -8.80 16.59 12.47
C SER A 243 -8.47 16.41 10.99
N TYR A 244 -8.50 15.17 10.48
CA TYR A 244 -8.31 14.88 9.06
C TYR A 244 -9.40 15.52 8.20
N LEU A 245 -10.66 15.36 8.58
CA LEU A 245 -11.79 15.94 7.82
C LEU A 245 -11.80 17.46 7.85
N SER A 246 -11.55 18.08 9.00
CA SER A 246 -11.51 19.55 9.12
C SER A 246 -10.34 20.18 8.36
N GLY A 247 -9.18 19.55 8.35
CA GLY A 247 -8.00 20.02 7.63
C GLY A 247 -7.85 19.47 6.20
N PHE A 248 -8.87 18.79 5.69
CA PHE A 248 -8.79 18.04 4.44
C PHE A 248 -8.31 18.89 3.25
N PHE A 249 -8.99 19.97 2.95
CA PHE A 249 -8.66 20.84 1.80
C PHE A 249 -7.32 21.56 1.98
N ASP A 250 -7.04 22.05 3.17
CA ASP A 250 -5.78 22.72 3.49
C ASP A 250 -4.58 21.78 3.24
N LYS A 251 -4.64 20.57 3.77
CA LYS A 251 -3.57 19.58 3.59
C LYS A 251 -3.48 19.00 2.18
N SER A 252 -4.62 18.77 1.53
CA SER A 252 -4.67 18.17 0.19
C SER A 252 -4.03 19.04 -0.89
N PHE A 253 -4.15 20.37 -0.77
CA PHE A 253 -3.61 21.33 -1.73
C PHE A 253 -2.34 22.01 -1.26
N TRP A 254 -1.84 21.63 -0.07
CA TRP A 254 -0.63 22.21 0.46
C TRP A 254 0.58 21.90 -0.41
N THR A 255 1.35 22.94 -0.73
CA THR A 255 2.63 22.88 -1.43
C THR A 255 3.64 23.76 -0.69
N GLU A 256 4.93 23.45 -0.79
CA GLU A 256 5.99 24.23 -0.12
C GLU A 256 6.36 25.52 -0.85
N SER A 257 5.45 26.12 -1.60
CA SER A 257 5.73 27.27 -2.49
C SER A 257 6.39 28.46 -1.77
N TYR A 258 6.06 28.68 -0.50
CA TYR A 258 6.57 29.80 0.30
C TYR A 258 7.74 29.45 1.19
N ARG A 259 7.98 28.14 1.48
CA ARG A 259 9.05 27.70 2.39
C ARG A 259 10.27 27.18 1.66
N GLN A 260 10.13 26.62 0.48
CA GLN A 260 11.17 26.09 -0.38
C GLN A 260 12.07 25.04 0.32
N THR A 261 11.47 24.20 1.18
CA THR A 261 12.16 23.04 1.75
C THR A 261 12.04 21.82 0.83
N THR A 262 12.49 20.67 1.25
CA THR A 262 12.38 19.41 0.50
C THR A 262 11.38 18.44 1.13
N TRP A 263 10.69 18.86 2.19
CA TRP A 263 9.82 17.98 2.99
C TRP A 263 8.69 17.36 2.15
N GLN A 264 7.99 18.19 1.35
CA GLN A 264 6.91 17.68 0.49
C GLN A 264 7.40 16.64 -0.51
N ASN A 265 8.59 16.83 -1.09
CA ASN A 265 9.17 15.88 -2.04
C ASN A 265 9.53 14.56 -1.39
N GLN A 266 10.06 14.62 -0.16
CA GLN A 266 10.49 13.44 0.59
C GLN A 266 9.31 12.62 1.10
N TRP A 267 8.14 13.24 1.34
CA TRP A 267 6.98 12.60 1.92
C TRP A 267 5.79 12.53 0.95
N THR A 268 5.06 13.61 0.75
CA THR A 268 3.81 13.59 -0.02
C THR A 268 4.02 13.13 -1.46
N ILE A 269 5.06 13.64 -2.15
CA ILE A 269 5.33 13.25 -3.53
C ILE A 269 5.89 11.83 -3.62
N PHE A 270 6.70 11.41 -2.66
CA PHE A 270 7.13 10.01 -2.54
C PHE A 270 5.91 9.08 -2.46
N TYR A 271 4.95 9.35 -1.55
CA TYR A 271 3.75 8.54 -1.41
C TYR A 271 2.89 8.55 -2.68
N TRP A 272 2.65 9.72 -3.28
CA TRP A 272 1.87 9.78 -4.53
C TRP A 272 2.54 8.99 -5.66
N SER A 273 3.84 9.08 -5.79
CA SER A 273 4.60 8.32 -6.79
C SER A 273 4.52 6.81 -6.54
N TRP A 274 4.64 6.40 -5.30
CA TRP A 274 4.54 5.01 -4.89
C TRP A 274 3.15 4.44 -5.17
N TRP A 275 2.09 5.15 -4.77
CA TRP A 275 0.71 4.72 -5.02
C TRP A 275 0.36 4.69 -6.51
N ILE A 276 0.82 5.65 -7.31
CA ILE A 276 0.65 5.65 -8.76
C ILE A 276 1.36 4.44 -9.37
N SER A 277 2.58 4.14 -8.96
CA SER A 277 3.34 2.96 -9.43
C SER A 277 2.65 1.64 -9.05
N TRP A 278 2.03 1.57 -7.87
CA TRP A 278 1.27 0.41 -7.41
C TRP A 278 -0.12 0.28 -8.05
N SER A 279 -0.64 1.34 -8.63
CA SER A 279 -2.01 1.39 -9.09
C SER A 279 -2.38 0.37 -10.18
N PRO A 280 -1.50 -0.04 -11.11
CA PRO A 280 -1.84 -1.08 -12.07
C PRO A 280 -2.11 -2.42 -11.39
N PHE A 281 -1.30 -2.79 -10.42
CA PHE A 281 -1.44 -4.02 -9.63
C PHE A 281 -2.70 -4.00 -8.77
N VAL A 282 -2.83 -3.02 -7.88
CA VAL A 282 -3.96 -2.92 -6.96
C VAL A 282 -5.27 -2.68 -7.71
N GLY A 283 -5.25 -1.85 -8.75
CA GLY A 283 -6.41 -1.57 -9.59
C GLY A 283 -6.92 -2.82 -10.31
N MET A 284 -6.03 -3.65 -10.85
CA MET A 284 -6.43 -4.93 -11.47
C MET A 284 -7.04 -5.88 -10.44
N PHE A 285 -6.44 -5.99 -9.26
CA PHE A 285 -6.99 -6.82 -8.19
C PHE A 285 -8.40 -6.38 -7.80
N ILE A 286 -8.59 -5.09 -7.50
CA ILE A 286 -9.89 -4.52 -7.12
C ILE A 286 -10.92 -4.69 -8.25
N ALA A 287 -10.51 -4.49 -9.51
CA ALA A 287 -11.38 -4.71 -10.67
C ALA A 287 -11.93 -6.15 -10.68
N ARG A 288 -11.05 -7.14 -10.54
CA ARG A 288 -11.42 -8.57 -10.60
C ARG A 288 -12.43 -8.98 -9.54
N ILE A 289 -12.29 -8.49 -8.32
CA ILE A 289 -13.19 -8.86 -7.21
C ILE A 289 -14.48 -8.07 -7.19
N SER A 290 -14.65 -7.07 -8.06
CA SER A 290 -15.77 -6.13 -8.01
C SER A 290 -16.84 -6.32 -9.09
N ARG A 291 -16.75 -7.39 -9.89
CA ARG A 291 -17.79 -7.70 -10.89
C ARG A 291 -19.16 -7.80 -10.23
N GLY A 292 -20.18 -7.26 -10.88
CA GLY A 292 -21.55 -7.22 -10.38
C GLY A 292 -21.86 -6.08 -9.41
N ARG A 293 -20.89 -5.31 -8.93
CA ARG A 293 -21.12 -4.12 -8.11
C ARG A 293 -21.55 -2.94 -8.96
N SER A 294 -22.35 -2.01 -8.41
CA SER A 294 -22.58 -0.73 -9.07
C SER A 294 -21.35 0.16 -8.95
N VAL A 295 -21.16 1.12 -9.86
CA VAL A 295 -20.05 2.10 -9.79
C VAL A 295 -20.08 2.86 -8.47
N GLN A 296 -21.27 3.27 -7.98
CA GLN A 296 -21.43 3.92 -6.69
C GLN A 296 -20.95 3.04 -5.53
N GLU A 297 -21.46 1.78 -5.46
CA GLU A 297 -21.05 0.83 -4.42
C GLU A 297 -19.53 0.58 -4.49
N TYR A 298 -19.00 0.41 -5.69
CA TYR A 298 -17.56 0.22 -5.93
C TYR A 298 -16.75 1.40 -5.40
N VAL A 299 -17.02 2.62 -5.88
CA VAL A 299 -16.23 3.80 -5.53
C VAL A 299 -16.27 4.07 -4.04
N LEU A 300 -17.47 4.11 -3.44
CA LEU A 300 -17.61 4.41 -2.01
C LEU A 300 -16.95 3.35 -1.14
N SER A 301 -17.09 2.07 -1.47
CA SER A 301 -16.48 1.00 -0.67
C SER A 301 -14.96 0.98 -0.79
N VAL A 302 -14.41 1.17 -1.99
CA VAL A 302 -12.94 1.21 -2.19
C VAL A 302 -12.31 2.44 -1.53
N LEU A 303 -13.00 3.58 -1.52
CA LEU A 303 -12.50 4.78 -0.84
C LEU A 303 -12.60 4.65 0.68
N ILE A 304 -13.71 4.16 1.22
CA ILE A 304 -14.02 4.30 2.65
C ILE A 304 -13.51 3.10 3.46
N VAL A 305 -13.79 1.87 3.02
CA VAL A 305 -13.51 0.69 3.85
C VAL A 305 -12.02 0.53 4.18
N PRO A 306 -11.11 0.51 3.20
CA PRO A 306 -9.69 0.38 3.53
C PRO A 306 -9.15 1.63 4.25
N THR A 307 -9.62 2.84 3.90
CA THR A 307 -9.20 4.09 4.56
C THR A 307 -9.47 4.05 6.06
N LEU A 308 -10.68 3.70 6.48
CA LEU A 308 -11.02 3.65 7.91
C LEU A 308 -10.20 2.59 8.65
N LEU A 309 -9.99 1.43 8.05
CA LEU A 309 -9.18 0.37 8.65
C LEU A 309 -7.69 0.75 8.72
N THR A 310 -7.16 1.40 7.69
CA THR A 310 -5.79 1.95 7.70
C THR A 310 -5.63 3.01 8.79
N PHE A 311 -6.61 3.89 8.95
CA PHE A 311 -6.59 4.92 10.00
C PHE A 311 -6.62 4.30 11.40
N LEU A 312 -7.42 3.25 11.60
CA LEU A 312 -7.41 2.50 12.86
C LEU A 312 -6.06 1.86 13.12
N TRP A 313 -5.46 1.23 12.10
CA TRP A 313 -4.13 0.64 12.20
C TRP A 313 -3.06 1.68 12.58
N ILE A 314 -2.98 2.77 11.83
CA ILE A 314 -2.01 3.84 12.10
C ILE A 314 -2.22 4.46 13.49
N THR A 315 -3.48 4.64 13.91
CA THR A 315 -3.77 5.15 15.26
C THR A 315 -3.36 4.15 16.35
N ALA A 316 -3.61 2.87 16.13
CA ALA A 316 -3.25 1.84 17.10
C ALA A 316 -1.72 1.73 17.26
N PHE A 317 -0.97 1.69 16.17
CA PHE A 317 0.49 1.52 16.22
C PHE A 317 1.23 2.86 16.37
N GLY A 318 1.06 3.77 15.43
CA GLY A 318 1.73 5.08 15.44
C GLY A 318 1.24 5.99 16.57
N GLY A 319 -0.07 5.96 16.83
CA GLY A 319 -0.64 6.68 17.98
C GLY A 319 -0.12 6.17 19.32
N SER A 320 0.05 4.85 19.49
CA SER A 320 0.67 4.29 20.70
C SER A 320 2.12 4.72 20.86
N ALA A 321 2.90 4.77 19.76
CA ALA A 321 4.28 5.28 19.83
C ALA A 321 4.30 6.76 20.25
N LEU A 322 3.45 7.60 19.66
CA LEU A 322 3.32 9.00 20.07
C LEU A 322 2.89 9.16 21.52
N PHE A 323 2.00 8.28 22.01
CA PHE A 323 1.58 8.28 23.42
C PHE A 323 2.74 7.99 24.35
N LEU A 324 3.57 7.00 24.04
CA LEU A 324 4.75 6.65 24.84
C LEU A 324 5.76 7.82 24.88
N GLU A 325 6.02 8.46 23.74
CA GLU A 325 6.92 9.61 23.64
C GLU A 325 6.39 10.82 24.43
N LEU A 326 5.14 11.19 24.24
CA LEU A 326 4.52 12.33 24.92
C LEU A 326 4.49 12.18 26.44
N ASN A 327 4.42 10.95 26.95
CA ASN A 327 4.43 10.67 28.37
C ASN A 327 5.84 10.39 28.93
N GLY A 328 6.88 10.41 28.08
CA GLY A 328 8.26 10.12 28.48
C GLY A 328 8.46 8.70 29.02
N THR A 329 7.63 7.75 28.60
CA THR A 329 7.69 6.36 29.07
C THR A 329 8.55 5.45 28.21
N ALA A 330 8.90 5.88 26.99
CA ALA A 330 9.81 5.20 26.09
C ALA A 330 10.50 6.20 25.16
N ASP A 331 11.62 5.79 24.58
CA ASP A 331 12.37 6.55 23.56
C ASP A 331 12.40 5.73 22.26
N VAL A 332 11.25 5.66 21.60
CA VAL A 332 11.11 4.99 20.29
C VAL A 332 11.70 5.86 19.17
N ILE A 333 11.69 7.18 19.34
CA ILE A 333 12.21 8.15 18.37
C ILE A 333 13.69 7.93 18.11
N SER A 334 14.52 7.78 19.15
CA SER A 334 15.95 7.55 18.97
C SER A 334 16.24 6.27 18.20
N ALA A 335 15.52 5.19 18.51
CA ALA A 335 15.63 3.93 17.79
C ALA A 335 15.21 4.05 16.31
N VAL A 336 14.14 4.78 16.03
CA VAL A 336 13.66 5.02 14.65
C VAL A 336 14.62 5.90 13.86
N LYS A 337 15.23 6.91 14.50
CA LYS A 337 16.26 7.77 13.87
C LYS A 337 17.52 6.98 13.53
N GLU A 338 17.90 6.02 14.36
CA GLU A 338 19.05 5.13 14.11
C GLU A 338 18.74 4.14 12.96
N ASN A 339 17.62 3.45 13.04
CA ASN A 339 17.19 2.50 12.01
C ASN A 339 15.66 2.47 11.88
N VAL A 340 15.14 3.14 10.87
CA VAL A 340 13.69 3.20 10.62
C VAL A 340 13.02 1.83 10.51
N ALA A 341 13.74 0.81 10.06
CA ALA A 341 13.19 -0.54 9.88
C ALA A 341 12.90 -1.28 11.20
N THR A 342 13.41 -0.76 12.33
CA THR A 342 13.18 -1.35 13.66
C THR A 342 11.97 -0.75 14.38
N SER A 343 11.32 0.25 13.81
CA SER A 343 10.29 1.06 14.48
C SER A 343 9.18 0.24 15.15
N ILE A 344 8.63 -0.76 14.47
CA ILE A 344 7.55 -1.61 15.01
C ILE A 344 8.07 -2.54 16.13
N TYR A 345 9.33 -2.98 16.04
CA TYR A 345 9.93 -3.86 17.04
C TYR A 345 10.15 -3.11 18.35
N HIS A 346 10.70 -1.90 18.29
CA HIS A 346 10.86 -1.04 19.48
C HIS A 346 9.53 -0.60 20.08
N LEU A 347 8.48 -0.42 19.28
CA LEU A 347 7.14 -0.21 19.81
C LEU A 347 6.71 -1.41 20.68
N PHE A 348 6.84 -2.64 20.15
CA PHE A 348 6.40 -3.84 20.87
C PHE A 348 7.19 -4.14 22.14
N GLU A 349 8.44 -3.68 22.28
CA GLU A 349 9.23 -3.81 23.51
C GLU A 349 8.57 -3.14 24.73
N ASN A 350 7.68 -2.19 24.50
CA ASN A 350 6.95 -1.50 25.55
C ASN A 350 5.67 -2.20 26.00
N PHE A 351 5.38 -3.37 25.45
CA PHE A 351 4.19 -4.15 25.75
C PHE A 351 4.54 -5.59 26.17
N PRO A 352 3.62 -6.31 26.86
CA PRO A 352 3.85 -7.71 27.18
C PRO A 352 4.08 -8.56 25.92
N LEU A 353 4.81 -9.68 26.06
CA LEU A 353 5.07 -10.63 24.99
C LEU A 353 5.87 -10.04 23.79
N ALA A 354 6.76 -9.10 24.04
CA ALA A 354 7.55 -8.40 23.01
C ALA A 354 8.23 -9.35 22.01
N GLU A 355 8.87 -10.41 22.50
CA GLU A 355 9.55 -11.39 21.63
C GLU A 355 8.55 -12.09 20.69
N VAL A 356 7.37 -12.45 21.19
CA VAL A 356 6.33 -13.13 20.39
C VAL A 356 5.74 -12.20 19.33
N THR A 357 5.44 -10.96 19.71
CA THR A 357 4.89 -9.96 18.78
C THR A 357 5.92 -9.52 17.75
N ASN A 358 7.18 -9.37 18.12
CA ASN A 358 8.28 -9.10 17.21
C ASN A 358 8.48 -10.25 16.21
N PHE A 359 8.49 -11.48 16.69
CA PHE A 359 8.55 -12.65 15.79
C PHE A 359 7.34 -12.73 14.86
N ALA A 360 6.13 -12.50 15.38
CA ALA A 360 4.91 -12.47 14.58
C ALA A 360 4.96 -11.37 13.50
N ALA A 361 5.51 -10.20 13.81
CA ALA A 361 5.70 -9.12 12.83
C ALA A 361 6.69 -9.52 11.72
N ILE A 362 7.81 -10.17 12.05
CA ILE A 362 8.76 -10.69 11.03
C ILE A 362 8.07 -11.68 10.10
N VAL A 363 7.35 -12.67 10.67
CA VAL A 363 6.60 -13.66 9.89
C VAL A 363 5.57 -12.99 8.99
N LEU A 364 4.87 -11.97 9.49
CA LEU A 364 3.88 -11.22 8.73
C LEU A 364 4.52 -10.46 7.56
N VAL A 365 5.68 -9.81 7.76
CA VAL A 365 6.40 -9.11 6.68
C VAL A 365 6.88 -10.11 5.61
N ILE A 366 7.44 -11.25 6.01
CA ILE A 366 7.87 -12.30 5.07
C ILE A 366 6.69 -12.82 4.25
N SER A 367 5.58 -13.10 4.90
CA SER A 367 4.41 -13.64 4.22
C SER A 367 3.71 -12.60 3.34
N PHE A 368 3.73 -11.31 3.70
CA PHE A 368 3.32 -10.22 2.80
C PHE A 368 4.25 -10.10 1.59
N PHE A 369 5.55 -10.28 1.77
CA PHE A 369 6.48 -10.28 0.65
C PHE A 369 6.12 -11.39 -0.34
N VAL A 370 5.97 -12.63 0.13
CA VAL A 370 5.62 -13.77 -0.72
C VAL A 370 4.29 -13.54 -1.45
N THR A 371 3.24 -13.11 -0.74
CA THR A 371 1.92 -12.91 -1.34
C THR A 371 1.86 -11.72 -2.30
N SER A 372 2.62 -10.64 -2.04
CA SER A 372 2.71 -9.48 -2.93
C SER A 372 3.49 -9.83 -4.20
N SER A 373 4.60 -10.54 -4.09
CA SER A 373 5.40 -10.97 -5.24
C SER A 373 4.63 -11.98 -6.11
N ASP A 374 3.95 -12.95 -5.50
CA ASP A 374 3.12 -13.92 -6.22
C ASP A 374 1.98 -13.22 -6.99
N SER A 375 1.23 -12.35 -6.31
CA SER A 375 0.12 -11.63 -6.93
C SER A 375 0.59 -10.59 -7.95
N GLY A 376 1.72 -9.92 -7.70
CA GLY A 376 2.32 -8.94 -8.59
C GLY A 376 2.81 -9.57 -9.89
N SER A 377 3.52 -10.69 -9.80
CA SER A 377 4.00 -11.43 -10.97
C SER A 377 2.86 -11.87 -11.89
N LEU A 378 1.69 -12.24 -11.32
CA LEU A 378 0.50 -12.58 -12.11
C LEU A 378 -0.11 -11.37 -12.82
N VAL A 379 -0.07 -10.20 -12.22
CA VAL A 379 -0.56 -8.96 -12.86
C VAL A 379 0.37 -8.56 -14.01
N VAL A 380 1.68 -8.56 -13.77
CA VAL A 380 2.69 -8.29 -14.80
C VAL A 380 2.57 -9.29 -15.95
N ASP A 381 2.40 -10.56 -15.62
CA ASP A 381 2.17 -11.63 -16.58
C ASP A 381 0.89 -11.41 -17.42
N ALA A 382 -0.21 -11.01 -16.80
CA ALA A 382 -1.45 -10.70 -17.49
C ALA A 382 -1.28 -9.52 -18.46
N PHE A 383 -0.58 -8.44 -18.06
CA PHE A 383 -0.33 -7.29 -18.94
C PHE A 383 0.55 -7.68 -20.13
N THR A 384 1.62 -8.44 -19.91
CA THR A 384 2.53 -8.89 -20.97
C THR A 384 1.93 -9.94 -21.89
N SER A 385 0.86 -10.62 -21.43
CA SER A 385 0.09 -11.59 -22.23
C SER A 385 -1.14 -10.97 -22.93
N GLY A 386 -1.26 -9.63 -22.94
CA GLY A 386 -2.42 -8.93 -23.53
C GLY A 386 -3.74 -9.21 -22.80
N GLY A 387 -3.71 -9.33 -21.47
CA GLY A 387 -4.87 -9.56 -20.61
C GLY A 387 -5.28 -11.03 -20.44
N LYS A 388 -4.47 -11.99 -20.88
CA LYS A 388 -4.73 -13.42 -20.66
C LYS A 388 -4.43 -13.80 -19.22
N LEU A 389 -5.38 -14.45 -18.56
CA LEU A 389 -5.25 -14.88 -17.16
C LEU A 389 -4.59 -16.27 -17.00
N LYS A 390 -4.35 -16.98 -18.09
CA LYS A 390 -3.68 -18.29 -18.11
C LYS A 390 -2.48 -18.19 -19.05
N SER A 391 -1.30 -18.04 -18.46
CA SER A 391 -0.03 -18.02 -19.16
C SER A 391 0.80 -19.26 -18.88
N PRO A 392 1.85 -19.54 -19.68
CA PRO A 392 2.81 -20.59 -19.39
C PRO A 392 3.49 -20.39 -18.02
N VAL A 393 3.75 -21.50 -17.31
CA VAL A 393 4.43 -21.48 -16.00
C VAL A 393 5.80 -20.80 -16.10
N THR A 394 6.53 -21.03 -17.19
CA THR A 394 7.85 -20.41 -17.44
C THR A 394 7.80 -18.88 -17.45
N GLN A 395 6.74 -18.27 -18.01
CA GLN A 395 6.57 -16.83 -18.03
C GLN A 395 6.29 -16.27 -16.63
N ARG A 396 5.46 -16.98 -15.84
CA ARG A 396 5.20 -16.61 -14.44
C ARG A 396 6.45 -16.69 -13.57
N VAL A 397 7.25 -17.76 -13.72
CA VAL A 397 8.54 -17.90 -13.04
C VAL A 397 9.49 -16.77 -13.43
N PHE A 398 9.54 -16.41 -14.72
CA PHE A 398 10.35 -15.31 -15.18
C PHE A 398 9.98 -13.99 -14.46
N TRP A 399 8.70 -13.64 -14.40
CA TRP A 399 8.28 -12.38 -13.77
C TRP A 399 8.50 -12.39 -12.25
N ALA A 400 8.19 -13.48 -11.56
CA ALA A 400 8.46 -13.60 -10.11
C ALA A 400 9.97 -13.45 -9.80
N SER A 401 10.84 -14.05 -10.63
CA SER A 401 12.28 -13.90 -10.48
C SER A 401 12.77 -12.48 -10.82
N MET A 402 12.19 -11.84 -11.82
CA MET A 402 12.54 -10.46 -12.21
C MET A 402 12.18 -9.44 -11.14
N GLU A 403 11.06 -9.59 -10.44
CA GLU A 403 10.70 -8.72 -9.31
C GLU A 403 11.76 -8.74 -8.21
N GLY A 404 12.18 -9.95 -7.81
CA GLY A 404 13.26 -10.11 -6.83
C GLY A 404 14.61 -9.58 -7.32
N ALA A 405 14.93 -9.80 -8.61
CA ALA A 405 16.16 -9.28 -9.19
C ALA A 405 16.18 -7.74 -9.21
N VAL A 406 15.08 -7.10 -9.62
CA VAL A 406 14.95 -5.63 -9.61
C VAL A 406 15.07 -5.09 -8.18
N ALA A 407 14.39 -5.71 -7.21
CA ALA A 407 14.50 -5.32 -5.81
C ALA A 407 15.95 -5.44 -5.28
N ALA A 408 16.65 -6.52 -5.61
CA ALA A 408 18.05 -6.72 -5.22
C ALA A 408 18.99 -5.68 -5.87
N ILE A 409 18.85 -5.44 -7.19
CA ILE A 409 19.66 -4.46 -7.93
C ILE A 409 19.48 -3.05 -7.35
N LEU A 410 18.24 -2.64 -7.10
CA LEU A 410 17.94 -1.33 -6.52
C LEU A 410 18.48 -1.21 -5.08
N LEU A 411 18.40 -2.28 -4.29
CA LEU A 411 18.98 -2.29 -2.95
C LEU A 411 20.51 -2.15 -2.98
N ILE A 412 21.19 -2.81 -3.92
CA ILE A 412 22.65 -2.73 -4.11
C ILE A 412 23.05 -1.34 -4.65
N GLY A 413 22.26 -0.78 -5.58
CA GLY A 413 22.59 0.45 -6.29
C GLY A 413 22.41 1.76 -5.52
N GLY A 414 21.91 1.73 -4.29
CA GLY A 414 21.71 2.96 -3.49
C GLY A 414 20.56 2.87 -2.49
N GLY A 415 19.97 1.70 -2.35
CA GLY A 415 18.86 1.44 -1.44
C GLY A 415 17.59 2.21 -1.84
N LEU A 416 16.78 2.58 -0.83
CA LEU A 416 15.51 3.30 -1.03
C LEU A 416 15.64 4.68 -1.73
N LYS A 417 16.84 5.27 -1.74
CA LYS A 417 17.08 6.53 -2.45
C LYS A 417 17.10 6.38 -3.97
N ALA A 418 17.28 5.15 -4.47
CA ALA A 418 17.27 4.84 -5.91
C ALA A 418 15.86 4.48 -6.43
N LEU A 419 14.93 4.29 -5.53
CA LEU A 419 13.51 4.03 -5.78
C LEU A 419 12.68 5.30 -5.74
#